data_b851db2df12e7d992744bcb659e1f4f1
#
_entry.id   b851db2df12e7d992744bcb659e1f4f1
#
_cell.length_a   1.000
_cell.length_b   1.000
_cell.length_c   1.000
_cell.angle_alpha   90.00
_cell.angle_beta   90.00
_cell.angle_gamma   90.00
#
_symmetry.space_group_name_H-M   'P 1'
#
loop_
_entity.id
_entity.type
_entity.pdbx_description
1 polymer ?
#
loop_
_entity_poly.entity_id
_entity_poly.type
_entity_poly.pdbx_seq_one_letter_code
_entity_poly.pdbx_strand_id
1 'polypeptide(L)'
;GSAATLSAQETEPQAPDNDVILKDIMNGQSSNYYPSLFMRYMAGDTTLTLDEYRQLYYGYAWQPEYEPFDKPAEKDKLLLLVAQTKDSLTLENAEQIVDYANEVMRFDPFSPGNLNFLIYGYGAIGNKVQEQINYHRLQMIAKTIMSSGTGLKETSPWHVLTFAHATDMMAYLGQDYGTRRV
;
A
#
# COMPACT_ATOMS: atom_id res chain seq x y z
N GLY A 1 39.77 -9.65 -9.15
CA GLY A 1 38.68 -10.25 -8.59
C GLY A 1 37.91 -9.42 -7.56
N SER A 2 37.04 -8.53 -7.81
CA SER A 2 36.26 -7.82 -6.77
C SER A 2 34.86 -7.48 -7.24
N ALA A 3 34.22 -8.35 -8.01
CA ALA A 3 32.86 -8.10 -8.48
C ALA A 3 31.79 -8.80 -7.61
N ALA A 4 32.18 -9.54 -6.59
CA ALA A 4 31.25 -10.37 -5.84
C ALA A 4 30.61 -9.67 -4.62
N THR A 5 30.97 -8.44 -4.32
CA THR A 5 30.57 -7.80 -3.07
C THR A 5 29.39 -6.83 -3.22
N LEU A 6 28.91 -6.56 -4.41
CA LEU A 6 27.78 -5.66 -4.62
C LEU A 6 26.39 -6.30 -4.46
N SER A 7 26.31 -7.63 -4.50
CA SER A 7 25.04 -8.34 -4.28
C SER A 7 24.74 -8.62 -2.81
N ALA A 8 25.68 -8.36 -1.91
CA ALA A 8 25.53 -8.60 -0.48
C ALA A 8 24.92 -7.41 0.29
N GLN A 9 24.49 -6.34 -0.42
CA GLN A 9 23.86 -5.17 0.20
C GLN A 9 22.34 -5.18 0.08
N GLU A 10 21.73 -6.34 0.18
CA GLU A 10 20.33 -6.34 0.57
C GLU A 10 20.28 -5.84 2.01
N THR A 11 19.73 -4.65 2.17
CA THR A 11 19.51 -4.05 3.49
C THR A 11 18.73 -5.04 4.33
N GLU A 12 19.27 -5.41 5.47
CA GLU A 12 18.54 -6.23 6.43
C GLU A 12 17.23 -5.53 6.79
N PRO A 13 16.12 -6.28 6.94
CA PRO A 13 14.87 -5.70 7.37
C PRO A 13 15.03 -4.97 8.69
N GLN A 14 14.44 -3.79 8.79
CA GLN A 14 14.46 -2.97 10.00
C GLN A 14 13.04 -2.60 10.40
N ALA A 15 12.70 -2.89 11.66
CA ALA A 15 11.47 -2.39 12.25
C ALA A 15 11.44 -0.86 12.19
N PRO A 16 10.25 -0.25 12.09
CA PRO A 16 10.15 1.21 12.12
C PRO A 16 10.63 1.75 13.48
N ASP A 17 11.41 2.82 13.43
CA ASP A 17 11.78 3.58 14.62
C ASP A 17 10.73 4.66 14.88
N ASN A 18 9.78 4.36 15.74
CA ASN A 18 8.62 5.24 15.96
C ASN A 18 9.01 6.58 16.54
N ASP A 19 10.03 6.66 17.38
CA ASP A 19 10.47 7.92 17.96
C ASP A 19 11.05 8.87 16.91
N VAL A 20 11.87 8.33 16.01
CA VAL A 20 12.45 9.10 14.90
C VAL A 20 11.37 9.52 13.92
N ILE A 21 10.46 8.61 13.56
CA ILE A 21 9.37 8.87 12.63
C ILE A 21 8.47 9.98 13.19
N LEU A 22 8.04 9.86 14.44
CA LEU A 22 7.16 10.83 15.07
C LEU A 22 7.79 12.24 15.10
N LYS A 23 9.06 12.32 15.43
CA LYS A 23 9.78 13.59 15.47
C LYS A 23 9.81 14.27 14.07
N ASP A 24 10.10 13.51 13.04
CA ASP A 24 10.23 14.03 11.68
C ASP A 24 8.88 14.42 11.06
N ILE A 25 7.85 13.59 11.22
CA ILE A 25 6.55 13.83 10.58
C ILE A 25 5.82 15.06 11.18
N MET A 26 6.18 15.47 12.39
CA MET A 26 5.59 16.65 13.04
C MET A 26 6.41 17.93 12.83
N ASN A 27 7.61 17.82 12.27
CA ASN A 27 8.50 18.95 12.06
C ASN A 27 8.29 19.58 10.69
N GLY A 28 7.68 20.78 10.67
CA GLY A 28 7.42 21.52 9.42
C GLY A 28 8.67 21.91 8.64
N GLN A 29 9.86 21.85 9.26
CA GLN A 29 11.14 22.10 8.60
C GLN A 29 11.76 20.83 7.99
N SER A 30 11.23 19.65 8.35
CA SER A 30 11.73 18.38 7.82
C SER A 30 11.16 18.10 6.42
N SER A 31 11.98 17.50 5.56
CA SER A 31 11.52 16.94 4.28
C SER A 31 10.53 15.77 4.49
N ASN A 32 10.47 15.21 5.69
CA ASN A 32 9.55 14.14 6.08
C ASN A 32 8.32 14.68 6.84
N TYR A 33 8.03 15.97 6.73
CA TYR A 33 6.82 16.54 7.29
C TYR A 33 5.59 15.86 6.69
N TYR A 34 4.73 15.30 7.54
CA TYR A 34 3.70 14.38 7.10
C TYR A 34 2.72 14.99 6.09
N PRO A 35 2.15 16.19 6.31
CA PRO A 35 1.21 16.76 5.34
C PRO A 35 1.80 16.90 3.93
N SER A 36 3.09 17.23 3.83
CA SER A 36 3.76 17.37 2.54
C SER A 36 3.95 16.03 1.83
N LEU A 37 4.39 15.01 2.57
CA LEU A 37 4.52 13.66 2.04
C LEU A 37 3.18 13.08 1.62
N PHE A 38 2.15 13.26 2.45
CA PHE A 38 0.82 12.74 2.19
C PHE A 38 0.20 13.40 0.95
N MET A 39 0.39 14.71 0.79
CA MET A 39 -0.07 15.43 -0.40
C MET A 39 0.58 14.87 -1.67
N ARG A 40 1.88 14.62 -1.65
CA ARG A 40 2.60 14.02 -2.77
C ARG A 40 2.08 12.61 -3.09
N TYR A 41 1.87 11.79 -2.08
CA TYR A 41 1.31 10.45 -2.24
C TYR A 41 -0.07 10.49 -2.88
N MET A 42 -0.97 11.33 -2.36
CA MET A 42 -2.34 11.43 -2.88
C MET A 42 -2.40 12.06 -4.27
N ALA A 43 -1.43 12.90 -4.62
CA ALA A 43 -1.31 13.46 -5.95
C ALA A 43 -0.75 12.48 -7.00
N GLY A 44 -0.33 11.29 -6.57
CA GLY A 44 0.21 10.29 -7.50
C GLY A 44 1.68 10.50 -7.84
N ASP A 45 2.45 11.16 -6.97
CA ASP A 45 3.88 11.36 -7.15
C ASP A 45 4.61 10.01 -7.10
N THR A 46 5.16 9.59 -8.24
CA THR A 46 5.89 8.32 -8.35
C THR A 46 7.38 8.44 -8.00
N THR A 47 7.82 9.62 -7.57
CA THR A 47 9.23 9.86 -7.22
C THR A 47 9.54 9.69 -5.74
N LEU A 48 8.53 9.42 -4.91
CA LEU A 48 8.73 9.16 -3.48
C LEU A 48 9.63 7.93 -3.28
N THR A 49 10.66 8.10 -2.44
CA THR A 49 11.61 7.03 -2.13
C THR A 49 11.03 6.01 -1.17
N LEU A 50 11.70 4.86 -1.01
CA LEU A 50 11.31 3.87 -0.01
C LEU A 50 11.34 4.45 1.41
N ASP A 51 12.35 5.26 1.74
CA ASP A 51 12.43 5.90 3.04
C ASP A 51 11.26 6.86 3.27
N GLU A 52 10.86 7.62 2.26
CA GLU A 52 9.68 8.48 2.33
C GLU A 52 8.39 7.66 2.48
N TYR A 53 8.28 6.53 1.80
CA TYR A 53 7.15 5.61 1.98
C TYR A 53 7.12 5.01 3.39
N ARG A 54 8.25 4.70 3.99
CA ARG A 54 8.31 4.24 5.39
C ARG A 54 7.79 5.32 6.33
N GLN A 55 8.16 6.58 6.11
CA GLN A 55 7.62 7.71 6.89
C GLN A 55 6.11 7.86 6.70
N LEU A 56 5.64 7.76 5.46
CA LEU A 56 4.21 7.84 5.15
C LEU A 56 3.41 6.72 5.81
N TYR A 57 3.84 5.49 5.61
CA TYR A 57 3.11 4.32 6.06
C TYR A 57 3.11 4.23 7.58
N TYR A 58 4.28 4.23 8.19
CA TYR A 58 4.38 4.10 9.66
C TYR A 58 3.99 5.38 10.38
N GLY A 59 4.17 6.52 9.76
CA GLY A 59 3.73 7.81 10.31
C GLY A 59 2.21 7.99 10.32
N TYR A 60 1.50 7.25 9.48
CA TYR A 60 0.03 7.33 9.43
C TYR A 60 -0.63 6.94 10.75
N ALA A 61 -0.02 6.02 11.49
CA ALA A 61 -0.52 5.61 12.81
C ALA A 61 -0.65 6.77 13.82
N TRP A 62 0.06 7.87 13.58
CA TRP A 62 0.05 9.06 14.43
C TRP A 62 -0.88 10.16 13.91
N GLN A 63 -1.60 9.91 12.83
CA GLN A 63 -2.53 10.87 12.25
C GLN A 63 -3.93 10.69 12.84
N PRO A 64 -4.70 11.78 12.97
CA PRO A 64 -6.07 11.70 13.53
C PRO A 64 -7.01 10.79 12.75
N GLU A 65 -6.77 10.65 11.44
CA GLU A 65 -7.60 9.85 10.54
C GLU A 65 -7.36 8.34 10.66
N TYR A 66 -6.30 7.93 11.36
CA TYR A 66 -5.98 6.51 11.51
C TYR A 66 -6.99 5.82 12.41
N GLU A 67 -7.74 4.89 11.84
CA GLU A 67 -8.75 4.10 12.54
C GLU A 67 -8.61 2.61 12.17
N PRO A 68 -7.76 1.85 12.90
CA PRO A 68 -7.36 0.50 12.48
C PRO A 68 -8.47 -0.55 12.62
N PHE A 69 -9.53 -0.27 13.39
CA PHE A 69 -10.61 -1.21 13.67
C PHE A 69 -11.91 -0.91 12.92
N ASP A 70 -12.01 0.25 12.31
CA ASP A 70 -13.21 0.65 11.57
C ASP A 70 -13.02 0.42 10.07
N LYS A 71 -14.14 0.30 9.37
CA LYS A 71 -14.15 0.26 7.91
C LYS A 71 -15.35 1.04 7.38
N PRO A 72 -15.22 1.72 6.23
CA PRO A 72 -16.36 2.40 5.63
C PRO A 72 -17.33 1.37 5.03
N ALA A 73 -18.61 1.76 4.95
CA ALA A 73 -19.66 0.92 4.35
C ALA A 73 -19.35 0.58 2.88
N GLU A 74 -18.64 1.47 2.18
CA GLU A 74 -18.23 1.29 0.79
C GLU A 74 -17.33 0.09 0.59
N LYS A 75 -16.59 -0.34 1.61
CA LYS A 75 -15.74 -1.52 1.51
C LYS A 75 -16.56 -2.79 1.27
N ASP A 76 -17.65 -2.99 2.00
CA ASP A 76 -18.52 -4.15 1.80
C ASP A 76 -19.23 -4.08 0.44
N LYS A 77 -19.67 -2.90 0.03
CA LYS A 77 -20.27 -2.69 -1.28
C LYS A 77 -19.29 -3.00 -2.41
N LEU A 78 -18.04 -2.58 -2.25
CA LEU A 78 -16.97 -2.86 -3.20
C LEU A 78 -16.72 -4.37 -3.34
N LEU A 79 -16.57 -5.07 -2.22
CA LEU A 79 -16.33 -6.51 -2.22
C LEU A 79 -17.48 -7.28 -2.88
N LEU A 80 -18.71 -6.89 -2.58
CA LEU A 80 -19.89 -7.50 -3.19
C LEU A 80 -19.94 -7.24 -4.70
N LEU A 81 -19.70 -6.02 -5.12
CA LEU A 81 -19.70 -5.66 -6.53
C LEU A 81 -18.63 -6.42 -7.32
N VAL A 82 -17.42 -6.51 -6.79
CA VAL A 82 -16.33 -7.27 -7.41
C VAL A 82 -16.72 -8.75 -7.54
N ALA A 83 -17.29 -9.34 -6.47
CA ALA A 83 -17.73 -10.73 -6.49
C ALA A 83 -18.83 -10.97 -7.54
N GLN A 84 -19.79 -10.07 -7.65
CA GLN A 84 -20.91 -10.19 -8.58
C GLN A 84 -20.50 -9.99 -10.05
N THR A 85 -19.43 -9.25 -10.30
CA THR A 85 -19.00 -8.89 -11.66
C THR A 85 -17.78 -9.69 -12.14
N LYS A 86 -17.36 -10.67 -11.36
CA LYS A 86 -16.17 -11.47 -11.64
C LYS A 86 -16.17 -12.08 -13.06
N ASP A 87 -17.31 -12.58 -13.51
CA ASP A 87 -17.41 -13.26 -14.81
C ASP A 87 -17.90 -12.35 -15.93
N SER A 88 -18.40 -11.16 -15.61
CA SER A 88 -18.96 -10.23 -16.59
C SER A 88 -18.85 -8.78 -16.11
N LEU A 89 -17.68 -8.19 -16.27
CA LEU A 89 -17.43 -6.81 -15.89
C LEU A 89 -17.84 -5.87 -17.01
N THR A 90 -18.80 -4.99 -16.73
CA THR A 90 -19.20 -3.91 -17.64
C THR A 90 -18.39 -2.65 -17.34
N LEU A 91 -18.36 -1.71 -18.29
CA LEU A 91 -17.73 -0.40 -18.08
C LEU A 91 -18.36 0.33 -16.89
N GLU A 92 -19.70 0.32 -16.78
CA GLU A 92 -20.42 0.94 -15.69
C GLU A 92 -20.01 0.34 -14.32
N ASN A 93 -19.92 -0.99 -14.23
CA ASN A 93 -19.50 -1.66 -13.01
C ASN A 93 -18.04 -1.34 -12.67
N ALA A 94 -17.18 -1.23 -13.67
CA ALA A 94 -15.78 -0.84 -13.46
C ALA A 94 -15.68 0.58 -12.89
N GLU A 95 -16.48 1.51 -13.40
CA GLU A 95 -16.56 2.88 -12.86
C GLU A 95 -17.05 2.88 -11.41
N GLN A 96 -18.05 2.07 -11.08
CA GLN A 96 -18.54 1.92 -9.70
C GLN A 96 -17.46 1.33 -8.78
N ILE A 97 -16.70 0.35 -9.25
CA ILE A 97 -15.57 -0.19 -8.49
C ILE A 97 -14.56 0.89 -8.15
N VAL A 98 -14.20 1.72 -9.13
CA VAL A 98 -13.29 2.86 -8.92
C VAL A 98 -13.87 3.84 -7.90
N ASP A 99 -15.14 4.17 -8.00
CA ASP A 99 -15.78 5.12 -7.08
C ASP A 99 -15.77 4.60 -5.64
N TYR A 100 -16.18 3.34 -5.42
CA TYR A 100 -16.15 2.74 -4.10
C TYR A 100 -14.72 2.63 -3.56
N ALA A 101 -13.78 2.21 -4.41
CA ALA A 101 -12.38 2.08 -3.99
C ALA A 101 -11.75 3.43 -3.63
N ASN A 102 -12.12 4.51 -4.33
CA ASN A 102 -11.67 5.86 -3.97
C ASN A 102 -12.25 6.33 -2.63
N GLU A 103 -13.49 5.95 -2.30
CA GLU A 103 -14.04 6.21 -0.97
C GLU A 103 -13.31 5.43 0.12
N VAL A 104 -13.01 4.15 -0.13
CA VAL A 104 -12.22 3.33 0.81
C VAL A 104 -10.82 3.92 0.97
N MET A 105 -10.22 4.45 -0.10
CA MET A 105 -8.89 5.07 -0.04
C MET A 105 -8.83 6.28 0.87
N ARG A 106 -9.91 7.05 0.97
CA ARG A 106 -9.98 8.18 1.92
C ARG A 106 -9.91 7.71 3.36
N PHE A 107 -10.47 6.54 3.63
CA PHE A 107 -10.50 5.95 4.96
C PHE A 107 -9.20 5.20 5.29
N ASP A 108 -8.69 4.42 4.35
CA ASP A 108 -7.43 3.67 4.46
C ASP A 108 -6.61 3.90 3.18
N PRO A 109 -5.76 4.94 3.16
CA PRO A 109 -5.04 5.31 1.94
C PRO A 109 -3.93 4.33 1.54
N PHE A 110 -3.57 3.39 2.42
CA PHE A 110 -2.44 2.48 2.20
C PHE A 110 -2.85 1.02 2.11
N SER A 111 -4.15 0.74 1.97
CA SER A 111 -4.64 -0.63 1.83
C SER A 111 -4.13 -1.29 0.56
N PRO A 112 -3.29 -2.34 0.63
CA PRO A 112 -2.85 -3.04 -0.57
C PRO A 112 -4.00 -3.65 -1.36
N GLY A 113 -4.97 -4.24 -0.67
CA GLY A 113 -6.15 -4.83 -1.33
C GLY A 113 -6.98 -3.79 -2.06
N ASN A 114 -7.18 -2.62 -1.45
CA ASN A 114 -7.94 -1.55 -2.10
C ASN A 114 -7.22 -0.97 -3.31
N LEU A 115 -5.89 -0.82 -3.22
CA LEU A 115 -5.09 -0.38 -4.37
C LEU A 115 -5.22 -1.38 -5.52
N ASN A 116 -5.29 -2.67 -5.22
CA ASN A 116 -5.50 -3.69 -6.24
C ASN A 116 -6.87 -3.53 -6.92
N PHE A 117 -7.92 -3.18 -6.18
CA PHE A 117 -9.22 -2.87 -6.79
C PHE A 117 -9.17 -1.63 -7.68
N LEU A 118 -8.44 -0.60 -7.29
CA LEU A 118 -8.23 0.59 -8.14
C LEU A 118 -7.50 0.22 -9.43
N ILE A 119 -6.45 -0.59 -9.35
CA ILE A 119 -5.73 -1.08 -10.53
C ILE A 119 -6.67 -1.82 -11.47
N TYR A 120 -7.47 -2.73 -10.92
CA TYR A 120 -8.44 -3.52 -11.67
C TYR A 120 -9.49 -2.64 -12.35
N GLY A 121 -10.10 -1.73 -11.59
CA GLY A 121 -11.14 -0.85 -12.11
C GLY A 121 -10.62 0.13 -13.15
N TYR A 122 -9.51 0.81 -12.87
CA TYR A 122 -8.90 1.72 -13.84
C TYR A 122 -8.43 1.01 -15.11
N GLY A 123 -7.88 -0.18 -14.96
CA GLY A 123 -7.50 -1.00 -16.11
C GLY A 123 -8.69 -1.33 -17.00
N ALA A 124 -9.81 -1.70 -16.39
CA ALA A 124 -11.04 -2.06 -17.12
C ALA A 124 -11.65 -0.88 -17.86
N ILE A 125 -11.56 0.34 -17.31
CA ILE A 125 -12.06 1.54 -18.00
C ILE A 125 -11.04 2.17 -18.96
N GLY A 126 -9.84 1.59 -19.06
CA GLY A 126 -8.80 2.07 -19.97
C GLY A 126 -8.02 3.29 -19.48
N ASN A 127 -8.11 3.64 -18.19
CA ASN A 127 -7.32 4.73 -17.61
C ASN A 127 -5.95 4.23 -17.18
N LYS A 128 -5.03 4.14 -18.13
CA LYS A 128 -3.70 3.59 -17.91
C LYS A 128 -2.85 4.42 -16.97
N VAL A 129 -3.03 5.73 -16.95
CA VAL A 129 -2.28 6.62 -16.06
C VAL A 129 -2.60 6.30 -14.61
N GLN A 130 -3.87 6.23 -14.25
CA GLN A 130 -4.28 5.90 -12.88
C GLN A 130 -3.99 4.45 -12.53
N GLU A 131 -4.12 3.53 -13.46
CA GLU A 131 -3.73 2.13 -13.26
C GLU A 131 -2.26 2.04 -12.85
N GLN A 132 -1.37 2.71 -13.56
CA GLN A 132 0.07 2.69 -13.28
C GLN A 132 0.43 3.40 -11.98
N ILE A 133 -0.22 4.52 -11.66
CA ILE A 133 -0.01 5.24 -10.40
C ILE A 133 -0.36 4.33 -9.22
N ASN A 134 -1.51 3.67 -9.26
CA ASN A 134 -1.94 2.80 -8.18
C ASN A 134 -1.11 1.52 -8.10
N TYR A 135 -0.67 0.98 -9.24
CA TYR A 135 0.27 -0.13 -9.28
C TYR A 135 1.59 0.25 -8.60
N HIS A 136 2.13 1.42 -8.89
CA HIS A 136 3.34 1.93 -8.24
C HIS A 136 3.16 2.07 -6.73
N ARG A 137 2.01 2.65 -6.29
CA ARG A 137 1.68 2.74 -4.86
C ARG A 137 1.67 1.37 -4.20
N LEU A 138 1.00 0.41 -4.82
CA LEU A 138 0.94 -0.96 -4.30
C LEU A 138 2.32 -1.58 -4.15
N GLN A 139 3.16 -1.46 -5.17
CA GLN A 139 4.53 -1.97 -5.12
C GLN A 139 5.34 -1.33 -3.99
N MET A 140 5.25 -0.02 -3.83
CA MET A 140 6.02 0.71 -2.81
C MET A 140 5.52 0.40 -1.41
N ILE A 141 4.23 0.26 -1.20
CA ILE A 141 3.67 -0.14 0.10
C ILE A 141 4.07 -1.57 0.43
N ALA A 142 4.01 -2.48 -0.53
CA ALA A 142 4.47 -3.86 -0.31
C ALA A 142 5.95 -3.89 0.07
N LYS A 143 6.80 -3.15 -0.63
CA LYS A 143 8.23 -3.02 -0.28
C LYS A 143 8.43 -2.43 1.11
N THR A 144 7.62 -1.45 1.46
CA THR A 144 7.67 -0.81 2.79
C THR A 144 7.38 -1.83 3.89
N ILE A 145 6.30 -2.59 3.75
CA ILE A 145 5.93 -3.63 4.71
C ILE A 145 7.02 -4.71 4.77
N MET A 146 7.49 -5.19 3.64
CA MET A 146 8.55 -6.20 3.58
C MET A 146 9.88 -5.69 4.13
N SER A 147 10.14 -4.39 4.09
CA SER A 147 11.36 -3.80 4.65
C SER A 147 11.38 -3.80 6.17
N SER A 148 10.26 -4.05 6.82
CA SER A 148 10.11 -3.93 8.28
C SER A 148 10.43 -5.20 9.05
N GLY A 149 10.57 -6.34 8.38
CA GLY A 149 10.83 -7.62 9.01
C GLY A 149 11.08 -8.72 7.98
N THR A 150 11.45 -9.89 8.44
CA THR A 150 11.68 -11.05 7.58
C THR A 150 10.38 -11.77 7.19
N GLY A 151 9.24 -11.34 7.73
CA GLY A 151 7.93 -11.84 7.38
C GLY A 151 7.26 -12.59 8.51
N LEU A 152 6.97 -13.88 8.31
CA LEU A 152 6.10 -14.68 9.19
C LEU A 152 6.77 -15.24 10.43
N LYS A 153 8.05 -14.94 10.68
CA LYS A 153 8.75 -15.43 11.87
C LYS A 153 8.48 -14.55 13.08
N GLU A 154 8.18 -15.16 14.22
CA GLU A 154 7.87 -14.46 15.47
C GLU A 154 8.98 -13.49 15.91
N THR A 155 10.23 -13.75 15.52
CA THR A 155 11.39 -12.93 15.90
C THR A 155 11.58 -11.68 15.04
N SER A 156 10.97 -11.62 13.86
CA SER A 156 11.08 -10.48 12.94
C SER A 156 9.83 -10.38 12.07
N PRO A 157 8.67 -10.09 12.68
CA PRO A 157 7.41 -9.98 11.92
C PRO A 157 7.40 -8.73 11.05
N TRP A 158 6.59 -8.74 10.01
CA TRP A 158 6.26 -7.53 9.31
C TRP A 158 5.43 -6.60 10.21
N HIS A 159 5.71 -5.31 10.13
CA HIS A 159 4.92 -4.29 10.79
C HIS A 159 3.88 -3.75 9.83
N VAL A 160 2.62 -3.83 10.20
CA VAL A 160 1.49 -3.38 9.40
C VAL A 160 0.60 -2.44 10.22
N LEU A 161 -0.09 -1.53 9.53
CA LEU A 161 -1.01 -0.59 10.18
C LEU A 161 -2.29 -1.27 10.66
N THR A 162 -2.76 -2.27 9.92
CA THR A 162 -3.99 -3.00 10.24
C THR A 162 -3.81 -4.48 9.97
N PHE A 163 -4.64 -5.32 10.60
CA PHE A 163 -4.66 -6.74 10.31
C PHE A 163 -5.03 -7.03 8.84
N ALA A 164 -5.91 -6.22 8.26
CA ALA A 164 -6.29 -6.35 6.86
C ALA A 164 -5.10 -6.20 5.92
N HIS A 165 -4.15 -5.31 6.24
CA HIS A 165 -2.93 -5.16 5.45
C HIS A 165 -2.07 -6.43 5.46
N ALA A 166 -2.00 -7.12 6.59
CA ALA A 166 -1.28 -8.40 6.66
C ALA A 166 -1.92 -9.46 5.75
N THR A 167 -3.24 -9.56 5.78
CA THR A 167 -3.99 -10.47 4.90
C THR A 167 -3.80 -10.10 3.43
N ASP A 168 -3.85 -8.81 3.11
CA ASP A 168 -3.63 -8.31 1.75
C ASP A 168 -2.23 -8.65 1.24
N MET A 169 -1.22 -8.56 2.11
CA MET A 169 0.16 -8.91 1.76
C MET A 169 0.30 -10.41 1.49
N MET A 170 -0.38 -11.26 2.23
CA MET A 170 -0.40 -12.70 1.97
C MET A 170 -0.99 -13.01 0.59
N ALA A 171 -2.08 -12.34 0.23
CA ALA A 171 -2.69 -12.48 -1.10
C ALA A 171 -1.77 -11.97 -2.20
N TYR A 172 -1.13 -10.82 -1.99
CA TYR A 172 -0.18 -10.22 -2.94
C TYR A 172 0.99 -11.18 -3.21
N LEU A 173 1.60 -11.73 -2.17
CA LEU A 173 2.70 -12.68 -2.30
C LEU A 173 2.24 -14.01 -2.88
N GLY A 174 1.04 -14.47 -2.55
CA GLY A 174 0.44 -15.67 -3.10
C GLY A 174 0.21 -15.57 -4.60
N GLN A 175 -0.20 -14.42 -5.09
CA GLN A 175 -0.33 -14.17 -6.53
C GLN A 175 1.03 -14.22 -7.23
N ASP A 176 2.05 -13.65 -6.62
CA ASP A 176 3.40 -13.62 -7.16
C ASP A 176 4.02 -15.02 -7.21
N TYR A 177 3.80 -15.82 -6.15
CA TYR A 177 4.30 -17.19 -6.06
C TYR A 177 3.34 -18.24 -6.64
N GLY A 178 2.05 -17.93 -6.75
CA GLY A 178 1.02 -18.84 -7.23
C GLY A 178 1.24 -19.33 -8.66
N THR A 179 1.82 -18.50 -9.50
CA THR A 179 2.17 -18.83 -10.89
C THR A 179 3.38 -19.75 -10.99
N ARG A 180 4.12 -19.95 -9.90
CA ARG A 180 5.33 -20.79 -9.86
C ARG A 180 5.10 -22.18 -9.25
N ARG A 181 3.89 -22.45 -8.77
CA ARG A 181 3.55 -23.70 -8.08
C ARG A 181 2.86 -24.73 -8.94
N VAL A 182 2.73 -24.47 -10.21
CA VAL A 182 2.08 -25.43 -11.11
C VAL A 182 3.09 -26.36 -11.73
#